data_8d9084d84255de40e32cdbb39c9cdcd6
#
_entry.id   8d9084d84255de40e32cdbb39c9cdcd6
#
_cell.length_a   1.000
_cell.length_b   1.000
_cell.length_c   1.000
_cell.angle_alpha   90.00
_cell.angle_beta   90.00
_cell.angle_gamma   90.00
#
_symmetry.space_group_name_H-M   'P 1'
#
loop_
_entity.id
_entity.type
_entity.pdbx_description
1 polymer ?
#
loop_
_entity_poly.entity_id
_entity_poly.type
_entity_poly.pdbx_seq_one_letter_code
_entity_poly.pdbx_strand_id
1 'polypeptide(L)'
;MNKTASDDSQFRNPPTTTIGILKQLGPGLIVAGSIVGSGELIATTAVGAEAGFTLMWLIIVGCMIKVFAQVEFGRYTLIHGRTTLDGLNEVPGPRFRVNWIVWYWLVMFLVSLAQLGGIVGGVGQAVTISVPLTETGRQRNQYQELMIEKSVTESLITQHRLDFGERDSEVVSRLRERFDLLDTLIEEIESPYRSSAEYQQAAVGLNQAITSQIAINNSQDISLTQKRQVAERLLRAEKLEKSLRGPPKSHDEILWATLVTGVSVVILVLGRYRMIQTFSTILVAGFTFVTIGNLIHLQTLPEWRVSWDDLVHGMSFRVPRTAQGLSTALMAFGIIGVGANELVQYPYWCLEKGYARWVGPRDDSDQWASRARGWLRVMHWDAWASMLVYTFATVAFYLLGAAVLKRAGLNPEGSEMVRTLAQMYVPVFGKAAHVIFLVGAFAVLYSTFFVANASHARVCADAMRVFGVSDGSKRAAKFWVVFYSVLLPVVCLVVYAFVRAPKQLVLASGLMQAIMLPMLAVAALYFRYRRSDQRLMTSLVWDLGLWVSSAGLFLAGGWAFWDKITFNY
;
A
#
# COMPACT_ATOMS: atom_id res chain seq x y z
N MET A 1 -2.25 -38.75 -41.49
CA MET A 1 -1.15 -37.88 -41.96
C MET A 1 -1.75 -36.50 -42.21
N ASN A 2 -1.15 -35.46 -41.78
CA ASN A 2 -1.49 -34.00 -41.73
C ASN A 2 -2.05 -33.49 -40.38
N LYS A 3 -1.18 -33.50 -39.37
CA LYS A 3 -1.36 -32.74 -38.12
C LYS A 3 -0.10 -31.99 -37.67
N THR A 4 0.78 -31.59 -38.58
CA THR A 4 2.09 -31.02 -38.24
C THR A 4 2.29 -29.54 -38.66
N ALA A 5 1.35 -28.94 -39.35
CA ALA A 5 1.55 -27.56 -39.86
C ALA A 5 0.84 -26.46 -39.07
N SER A 6 0.01 -26.76 -38.06
CA SER A 6 -0.75 -25.76 -37.28
C SER A 6 -0.20 -25.47 -35.87
N ASP A 7 0.77 -26.25 -35.41
CA ASP A 7 1.29 -26.12 -34.04
C ASP A 7 2.54 -25.22 -33.92
N ASP A 8 3.33 -25.09 -35.00
CA ASP A 8 4.54 -24.25 -35.02
C ASP A 8 4.24 -22.73 -34.98
N SER A 9 3.01 -22.28 -35.25
CA SER A 9 2.62 -20.87 -35.18
C SER A 9 2.40 -20.34 -33.74
N GLN A 10 2.43 -21.21 -32.72
CA GLN A 10 2.26 -20.81 -31.32
C GLN A 10 3.59 -20.41 -30.64
N PHE A 11 4.72 -20.89 -31.11
CA PHE A 11 6.04 -20.54 -30.56
C PHE A 11 6.52 -19.22 -31.15
N ARG A 12 7.03 -18.35 -30.29
CA ARG A 12 7.52 -17.04 -30.73
C ARG A 12 8.97 -16.85 -30.32
N ASN A 13 9.81 -16.52 -31.29
CA ASN A 13 11.20 -16.17 -31.00
C ASN A 13 11.28 -14.92 -30.14
N PRO A 14 12.14 -14.91 -29.11
CA PRO A 14 12.33 -13.75 -28.26
C PRO A 14 12.97 -12.60 -29.05
N PRO A 15 12.66 -11.34 -28.70
CA PRO A 15 13.29 -10.18 -29.31
C PRO A 15 14.78 -10.14 -28.97
N THR A 16 15.61 -9.77 -29.96
CA THR A 16 17.08 -9.66 -29.82
C THR A 16 17.54 -8.24 -29.53
N THR A 17 16.74 -7.23 -29.92
CA THR A 17 17.06 -5.81 -29.71
C THR A 17 16.42 -5.25 -28.44
N THR A 18 17.06 -4.26 -27.80
CA THR A 18 16.56 -3.58 -26.60
C THR A 18 15.17 -2.97 -26.84
N ILE A 19 14.95 -2.31 -27.97
CA ILE A 19 13.63 -1.75 -28.33
C ILE A 19 12.59 -2.86 -28.48
N GLY A 20 12.99 -4.00 -29.07
CA GLY A 20 12.13 -5.18 -29.19
C GLY A 20 11.74 -5.72 -27.82
N ILE A 21 12.67 -5.78 -26.85
CA ILE A 21 12.42 -6.18 -25.46
C ILE A 21 11.43 -5.21 -24.81
N LEU A 22 11.69 -3.89 -24.87
CA LEU A 22 10.83 -2.87 -24.27
C LEU A 22 9.37 -2.94 -24.76
N LYS A 23 9.15 -3.25 -26.05
CA LYS A 23 7.81 -3.46 -26.63
C LYS A 23 7.08 -4.70 -26.09
N GLN A 24 7.79 -5.65 -25.49
CA GLN A 24 7.21 -6.88 -24.94
C GLN A 24 6.95 -6.78 -23.44
N LEU A 25 7.43 -5.75 -22.76
CA LEU A 25 7.16 -5.54 -21.34
C LEU A 25 5.64 -5.47 -21.10
N GLY A 26 5.20 -5.84 -19.93
CA GLY A 26 3.77 -5.79 -19.59
C GLY A 26 3.42 -6.29 -18.20
N PRO A 27 3.67 -7.57 -17.85
CA PRO A 27 3.34 -8.12 -16.54
C PRO A 27 3.85 -7.27 -15.38
N GLY A 28 5.12 -6.86 -15.41
CA GLY A 28 5.72 -6.00 -14.39
C GLY A 28 5.12 -4.60 -14.38
N LEU A 29 4.81 -4.01 -15.53
CA LEU A 29 4.17 -2.70 -15.60
C LEU A 29 2.73 -2.73 -15.08
N ILE A 30 1.98 -3.83 -15.29
CA ILE A 30 0.64 -4.01 -14.69
C ILE A 30 0.77 -4.07 -13.17
N VAL A 31 1.73 -4.85 -12.68
CA VAL A 31 2.03 -4.97 -11.26
C VAL A 31 2.48 -3.61 -10.69
N ALA A 32 3.36 -2.87 -11.37
CA ALA A 32 3.73 -1.52 -10.95
C ALA A 32 2.52 -0.57 -10.86
N GLY A 33 1.58 -0.65 -11.80
CA GLY A 33 0.33 0.12 -11.76
C GLY A 33 -0.63 -0.28 -10.62
N SER A 34 -0.53 -1.51 -10.09
CA SER A 34 -1.27 -1.93 -8.88
C SER A 34 -0.51 -1.60 -7.59
N ILE A 35 0.82 -1.52 -7.64
CA ILE A 35 1.69 -1.19 -6.52
C ILE A 35 1.56 0.30 -6.18
N VAL A 36 1.76 1.19 -7.17
CA VAL A 36 1.64 2.65 -6.98
C VAL A 36 0.18 3.00 -6.64
N GLY A 37 -0.17 2.77 -5.40
CA GLY A 37 -1.52 2.88 -4.87
C GLY A 37 -1.48 3.02 -3.35
N SER A 38 -2.10 2.10 -2.64
CA SER A 38 -2.17 2.16 -1.17
C SER A 38 -0.82 1.97 -0.49
N GLY A 39 0.06 1.17 -1.07
CA GLY A 39 1.41 0.95 -0.54
C GLY A 39 2.19 2.27 -0.48
N GLU A 40 2.24 2.97 -1.59
CA GLU A 40 3.01 4.19 -1.75
C GLU A 40 2.28 5.40 -1.17
N LEU A 41 1.05 5.65 -1.62
CA LEU A 41 0.30 6.85 -1.24
C LEU A 41 -0.09 6.85 0.25
N ILE A 42 -0.48 5.71 0.82
CA ILE A 42 -0.97 5.63 2.20
C ILE A 42 0.15 5.17 3.14
N ALA A 43 0.68 3.94 2.92
CA ALA A 43 1.58 3.33 3.88
C ALA A 43 2.96 4.00 3.89
N THR A 44 3.59 4.21 2.72
CA THR A 44 4.93 4.79 2.64
C THR A 44 4.94 6.25 3.10
N THR A 45 3.91 7.01 2.74
CA THR A 45 3.74 8.40 3.21
C THR A 45 3.55 8.45 4.73
N ALA A 46 2.77 7.53 5.30
CA ALA A 46 2.59 7.43 6.75
C ALA A 46 3.90 7.11 7.46
N VAL A 47 4.74 6.21 6.90
CA VAL A 47 6.08 5.94 7.44
C VAL A 47 6.93 7.21 7.42
N GLY A 48 6.93 7.97 6.32
CA GLY A 48 7.62 9.26 6.22
C GLY A 48 7.12 10.28 7.25
N ALA A 49 5.82 10.39 7.44
CA ALA A 49 5.19 11.28 8.43
C ALA A 49 5.55 10.90 9.88
N GLU A 50 5.68 9.63 10.19
CA GLU A 50 5.99 9.15 11.54
C GLU A 50 7.50 9.10 11.83
N ALA A 51 8.30 8.53 10.93
CA ALA A 51 9.73 8.29 11.12
C ALA A 51 10.65 9.40 10.56
N GLY A 52 10.09 10.38 9.81
CA GLY A 52 10.90 11.35 9.09
C GLY A 52 11.78 10.66 8.03
N PHE A 53 13.02 11.12 7.87
CA PHE A 53 13.94 10.58 6.86
C PHE A 53 14.62 9.27 7.27
N THR A 54 14.60 8.89 8.53
CA THR A 54 15.45 7.84 9.15
C THR A 54 15.31 6.46 8.48
N LEU A 55 14.14 6.11 7.95
CA LEU A 55 13.86 4.78 7.38
C LEU A 55 13.90 4.74 5.84
N MET A 56 14.43 5.76 5.18
CA MET A 56 14.52 5.79 3.71
C MET A 56 15.28 4.59 3.15
N TRP A 57 16.37 4.16 3.82
CA TRP A 57 17.11 2.97 3.44
C TRP A 57 16.27 1.70 3.43
N LEU A 58 15.36 1.54 4.41
CA LEU A 58 14.49 0.36 4.51
C LEU A 58 13.48 0.33 3.35
N ILE A 59 12.96 1.49 2.96
CA ILE A 59 12.06 1.65 1.81
C ILE A 59 12.76 1.21 0.52
N ILE A 60 13.96 1.74 0.26
CA ILE A 60 14.73 1.43 -0.96
C ILE A 60 15.13 -0.05 -0.99
N VAL A 61 15.68 -0.57 0.10
CA VAL A 61 16.04 -1.99 0.22
C VAL A 61 14.80 -2.87 0.03
N GLY A 62 13.66 -2.51 0.65
CA GLY A 62 12.41 -3.25 0.51
C GLY A 62 11.89 -3.32 -0.93
N CYS A 63 12.08 -2.27 -1.73
CA CYS A 63 11.76 -2.29 -3.15
C CYS A 63 12.68 -3.22 -3.95
N MET A 64 13.98 -3.21 -3.65
CA MET A 64 14.99 -3.91 -4.46
C MET A 64 15.02 -5.42 -4.21
N ILE A 65 15.00 -5.85 -2.95
CA ILE A 65 15.25 -7.27 -2.63
C ILE A 65 14.15 -8.20 -3.13
N LYS A 66 12.90 -7.74 -3.21
CA LYS A 66 11.75 -8.56 -3.62
C LYS A 66 11.77 -8.94 -5.11
N VAL A 67 12.51 -8.20 -5.94
CA VAL A 67 12.61 -8.49 -7.39
C VAL A 67 13.23 -9.86 -7.65
N PHE A 68 14.19 -10.29 -6.84
CA PHE A 68 14.80 -11.61 -7.00
C PHE A 68 13.76 -12.74 -6.84
N ALA A 69 12.93 -12.65 -5.80
CA ALA A 69 11.83 -13.60 -5.61
C ALA A 69 10.82 -13.51 -6.77
N GLN A 70 10.43 -12.30 -7.18
CA GLN A 70 9.50 -12.07 -8.31
C GLN A 70 9.97 -12.77 -9.59
N VAL A 71 11.25 -12.65 -9.92
CA VAL A 71 11.84 -13.30 -11.10
C VAL A 71 11.83 -14.82 -10.97
N GLU A 72 12.13 -15.40 -9.81
CA GLU A 72 12.11 -16.85 -9.65
C GLU A 72 10.69 -17.43 -9.71
N PHE A 73 9.69 -16.75 -9.20
CA PHE A 73 8.28 -17.11 -9.40
C PHE A 73 7.88 -17.07 -10.89
N GLY A 74 8.26 -16.01 -11.59
CA GLY A 74 8.02 -15.88 -13.03
C GLY A 74 8.79 -16.93 -13.85
N ARG A 75 10.04 -17.26 -13.46
CA ARG A 75 10.84 -18.31 -14.07
C ARG A 75 10.17 -19.68 -13.98
N TYR A 76 9.68 -20.06 -12.79
CA TYR A 76 8.93 -21.29 -12.61
C TYR A 76 7.76 -21.37 -13.60
N THR A 77 6.96 -20.32 -13.66
CA THR A 77 5.78 -20.27 -14.53
C THR A 77 6.14 -20.31 -16.01
N LEU A 78 7.19 -19.61 -16.42
CA LEU A 78 7.63 -19.59 -17.80
C LEU A 78 8.14 -20.98 -18.26
N ILE A 79 8.84 -21.70 -17.39
CA ILE A 79 9.40 -23.05 -17.70
C ILE A 79 8.31 -24.11 -17.72
N HIS A 80 7.39 -24.07 -16.76
CA HIS A 80 6.42 -25.15 -16.54
C HIS A 80 5.03 -24.87 -17.12
N GLY A 81 4.74 -23.62 -17.51
CA GLY A 81 3.40 -23.20 -17.93
C GLY A 81 2.34 -23.34 -16.85
N ARG A 82 2.76 -23.38 -15.56
CA ARG A 82 1.89 -23.59 -14.39
C ARG A 82 1.76 -22.33 -13.58
N THR A 83 0.70 -22.27 -12.77
CA THR A 83 0.42 -21.15 -11.90
C THR A 83 1.32 -21.13 -10.66
N THR A 84 1.37 -20.00 -9.97
CA THR A 84 2.08 -19.87 -8.70
C THR A 84 1.55 -20.86 -7.65
N LEU A 85 0.22 -21.03 -7.56
CA LEU A 85 -0.38 -21.94 -6.59
C LEU A 85 -0.04 -23.40 -6.88
N ASP A 86 0.07 -23.80 -8.16
CA ASP A 86 0.62 -25.11 -8.51
C ASP A 86 2.04 -25.26 -7.98
N GLY A 87 2.89 -24.25 -8.18
CA GLY A 87 4.27 -24.25 -7.70
C GLY A 87 4.37 -24.33 -6.18
N LEU A 88 3.58 -23.54 -5.46
CA LEU A 88 3.51 -23.59 -4.00
C LEU A 88 3.02 -24.95 -3.51
N ASN A 89 2.10 -25.60 -4.23
CA ASN A 89 1.63 -26.94 -3.91
C ASN A 89 2.69 -28.03 -4.13
N GLU A 90 3.76 -27.76 -4.87
CA GLU A 90 4.88 -28.69 -5.10
C GLU A 90 6.02 -28.57 -4.07
N VAL A 91 6.02 -27.51 -3.26
CA VAL A 91 7.05 -27.31 -2.21
C VAL A 91 7.00 -28.47 -1.20
N PRO A 92 8.16 -28.97 -0.72
CA PRO A 92 8.18 -30.03 0.29
C PRO A 92 7.47 -29.62 1.58
N GLY A 93 6.74 -30.57 2.18
CA GLY A 93 6.07 -30.36 3.46
C GLY A 93 4.79 -31.18 3.63
N PRO A 94 4.13 -31.09 4.79
CA PRO A 94 2.91 -31.82 5.07
C PRO A 94 1.77 -31.42 4.13
N ARG A 95 0.90 -32.38 3.80
CA ARG A 95 -0.23 -32.19 2.89
C ARG A 95 -1.52 -32.60 3.58
N PHE A 96 -2.47 -31.68 3.53
CA PHE A 96 -3.86 -31.95 3.84
C PHE A 96 -4.69 -31.49 2.64
N ARG A 97 -5.06 -32.42 1.75
CA ARG A 97 -5.67 -32.16 0.43
C ARG A 97 -4.74 -31.38 -0.51
N VAL A 98 -4.19 -30.26 -0.06
CA VAL A 98 -3.11 -29.48 -0.69
C VAL A 98 -1.94 -29.34 0.27
N ASN A 99 -0.82 -28.80 -0.20
CA ASN A 99 0.34 -28.52 0.64
C ASN A 99 0.01 -27.46 1.72
N TRP A 100 0.61 -27.57 2.92
CA TRP A 100 0.41 -26.63 4.03
C TRP A 100 0.66 -25.17 3.64
N ILE A 101 1.59 -24.94 2.72
CA ILE A 101 1.97 -23.59 2.25
C ILE A 101 0.82 -22.93 1.47
N VAL A 102 -0.03 -23.71 0.78
CA VAL A 102 -1.22 -23.20 0.08
C VAL A 102 -2.31 -22.81 1.09
N TRP A 103 -2.45 -23.57 2.20
CA TRP A 103 -3.34 -23.18 3.31
C TRP A 103 -2.86 -21.93 4.01
N TYR A 104 -1.54 -21.83 4.26
CA TYR A 104 -0.93 -20.63 4.85
C TYR A 104 -1.16 -19.41 3.95
N TRP A 105 -0.92 -19.54 2.63
CA TRP A 105 -1.25 -18.51 1.66
C TRP A 105 -2.73 -18.11 1.74
N LEU A 106 -3.66 -19.05 1.80
CA LEU A 106 -5.10 -18.75 1.84
C LEU A 106 -5.46 -17.91 3.06
N VAL A 107 -4.98 -18.28 4.25
CA VAL A 107 -5.23 -17.52 5.49
C VAL A 107 -4.68 -16.09 5.37
N MET A 108 -3.42 -15.95 4.94
CA MET A 108 -2.78 -14.65 4.75
C MET A 108 -3.50 -13.82 3.69
N PHE A 109 -3.92 -14.45 2.59
CA PHE A 109 -4.67 -13.80 1.52
C PHE A 109 -6.00 -13.21 2.03
N LEU A 110 -6.77 -13.98 2.81
CA LEU A 110 -8.05 -13.51 3.35
C LEU A 110 -7.87 -12.26 4.25
N VAL A 111 -6.84 -12.25 5.09
CA VAL A 111 -6.52 -11.08 5.91
C VAL A 111 -6.04 -9.91 5.04
N SER A 112 -5.30 -10.20 3.97
CA SER A 112 -4.78 -9.16 3.06
C SER A 112 -5.89 -8.43 2.27
N LEU A 113 -7.10 -8.98 2.18
CA LEU A 113 -8.25 -8.27 1.59
C LEU A 113 -8.60 -6.97 2.35
N ALA A 114 -8.18 -6.84 3.61
CA ALA A 114 -8.32 -5.60 4.36
C ALA A 114 -7.67 -4.40 3.65
N GLN A 115 -6.55 -4.60 2.92
CA GLN A 115 -5.92 -3.55 2.10
C GLN A 115 -6.90 -2.93 1.11
N LEU A 116 -7.62 -3.77 0.37
CA LEU A 116 -8.59 -3.30 -0.61
C LEU A 116 -9.78 -2.61 0.04
N GLY A 117 -10.16 -3.04 1.27
CA GLY A 117 -11.11 -2.31 2.10
C GLY A 117 -10.61 -0.91 2.44
N GLY A 118 -9.34 -0.78 2.83
CA GLY A 118 -8.70 0.53 3.05
C GLY A 118 -8.65 1.38 1.78
N ILE A 119 -8.37 0.76 0.63
CA ILE A 119 -8.30 1.45 -0.66
C ILE A 119 -9.67 2.00 -1.06
N VAL A 120 -10.74 1.19 -1.03
CA VAL A 120 -12.08 1.67 -1.39
C VAL A 120 -12.58 2.75 -0.43
N GLY A 121 -12.19 2.66 0.85
CA GLY A 121 -12.42 3.72 1.82
C GLY A 121 -11.71 5.02 1.45
N GLY A 122 -10.43 4.94 1.06
CA GLY A 122 -9.67 6.10 0.59
C GLY A 122 -10.28 6.73 -0.68
N VAL A 123 -10.78 5.91 -1.62
CA VAL A 123 -11.52 6.39 -2.79
C VAL A 123 -12.80 7.12 -2.35
N GLY A 124 -13.58 6.53 -1.42
CA GLY A 124 -14.76 7.17 -0.84
C GLY A 124 -14.46 8.51 -0.21
N GLN A 125 -13.39 8.62 0.58
CA GLN A 125 -12.92 9.88 1.17
C GLN A 125 -12.55 10.91 0.10
N ALA A 126 -11.76 10.54 -0.91
CA ALA A 126 -11.34 11.45 -1.97
C ALA A 126 -12.54 12.05 -2.71
N VAL A 127 -13.55 11.23 -3.01
CA VAL A 127 -14.76 11.72 -3.69
C VAL A 127 -15.63 12.55 -2.75
N THR A 128 -15.80 12.15 -1.48
CA THR A 128 -16.60 12.90 -0.50
C THR A 128 -16.04 14.32 -0.25
N ILE A 129 -14.71 14.47 -0.25
CA ILE A 129 -14.06 15.78 -0.10
C ILE A 129 -14.41 16.68 -1.30
N SER A 130 -14.41 16.11 -2.52
CA SER A 130 -14.71 16.85 -3.76
C SER A 130 -16.20 17.09 -3.95
N VAL A 131 -17.04 16.11 -3.62
CA VAL A 131 -18.48 16.09 -3.88
C VAL A 131 -19.23 15.51 -2.67
N PRO A 132 -19.41 16.30 -1.60
CA PRO A 132 -20.21 15.88 -0.46
C PRO A 132 -21.69 15.75 -0.87
N LEU A 133 -22.34 14.64 -0.47
CA LEU A 133 -23.72 14.32 -0.81
C LEU A 133 -24.72 14.94 0.17
N THR A 134 -24.33 15.03 1.46
CA THR A 134 -25.20 15.48 2.54
C THR A 134 -24.71 16.81 3.12
N GLU A 135 -25.62 17.54 3.76
CA GLU A 135 -25.28 18.76 4.48
C GLU A 135 -24.27 18.49 5.62
N THR A 136 -24.48 17.40 6.35
CA THR A 136 -23.54 16.93 7.36
C THR A 136 -22.15 16.67 6.78
N GLY A 137 -22.08 16.12 5.56
CA GLY A 137 -20.81 15.92 4.83
C GLY A 137 -20.13 17.25 4.51
N ARG A 138 -20.86 18.28 4.08
CA ARG A 138 -20.32 19.63 3.81
C ARG A 138 -19.77 20.29 5.07
N GLN A 139 -20.57 20.30 6.13
CA GLN A 139 -20.15 20.88 7.43
C GLN A 139 -18.92 20.15 7.99
N ARG A 140 -18.91 18.83 7.91
CA ARG A 140 -17.75 18.03 8.32
C ARG A 140 -16.51 18.34 7.51
N ASN A 141 -16.65 18.48 6.16
CA ASN A 141 -15.54 18.84 5.29
C ASN A 141 -14.95 20.21 5.66
N GLN A 142 -15.80 21.23 5.88
CA GLN A 142 -15.37 22.57 6.28
C GLN A 142 -14.65 22.55 7.63
N TYR A 143 -15.22 21.87 8.61
CA TYR A 143 -14.61 21.74 9.94
C TYR A 143 -13.23 21.08 9.89
N GLN A 144 -13.10 19.97 9.16
CA GLN A 144 -11.83 19.25 9.02
C GLN A 144 -10.77 20.07 8.29
N GLU A 145 -11.15 20.87 7.31
CA GLU A 145 -10.24 21.76 6.60
C GLU A 145 -9.66 22.82 7.54
N LEU A 146 -10.50 23.47 8.34
CA LEU A 146 -10.06 24.46 9.34
C LEU A 146 -9.15 23.81 10.40
N MET A 147 -9.48 22.63 10.89
CA MET A 147 -8.68 21.90 11.89
C MET A 147 -7.27 21.56 11.35
N ILE A 148 -7.15 21.13 10.11
CA ILE A 148 -5.86 20.84 9.49
C ILE A 148 -5.07 22.13 9.28
N GLU A 149 -5.72 23.19 8.77
CA GLU A 149 -5.06 24.47 8.55
C GLU A 149 -4.56 25.07 9.88
N LYS A 150 -5.34 24.95 10.96
CA LYS A 150 -4.91 25.34 12.31
C LYS A 150 -3.66 24.56 12.76
N SER A 151 -3.67 23.24 12.60
CA SER A 151 -2.53 22.39 12.98
C SER A 151 -1.26 22.72 12.19
N VAL A 152 -1.38 22.97 10.89
CA VAL A 152 -0.25 23.41 10.04
C VAL A 152 0.28 24.77 10.51
N THR A 153 -0.60 25.72 10.77
CA THR A 153 -0.24 27.07 11.23
C THR A 153 0.50 27.02 12.58
N GLU A 154 0.04 26.19 13.51
CA GLU A 154 0.68 25.97 14.81
C GLU A 154 2.09 25.36 14.66
N SER A 155 2.23 24.38 13.79
CA SER A 155 3.54 23.76 13.48
C SER A 155 4.52 24.77 12.87
N LEU A 156 4.07 25.62 11.95
CA LEU A 156 4.90 26.66 11.34
C LEU A 156 5.34 27.70 12.37
N ILE A 157 4.47 28.12 13.29
CA ILE A 157 4.82 29.02 14.40
C ILE A 157 5.91 28.38 15.28
N THR A 158 5.74 27.09 15.61
CA THR A 158 6.67 26.36 16.45
C THR A 158 8.03 26.20 15.78
N GLN A 159 8.06 25.84 14.50
CA GLN A 159 9.28 25.67 13.73
C GLN A 159 10.03 27.01 13.59
N HIS A 160 9.32 28.08 13.27
CA HIS A 160 9.92 29.41 13.14
C HIS A 160 10.57 29.89 14.45
N ARG A 161 9.94 29.59 15.60
CA ARG A 161 10.53 29.88 16.90
C ARG A 161 11.81 29.10 17.17
N LEU A 162 11.89 27.84 16.75
CA LEU A 162 13.08 26.99 16.91
C LEU A 162 14.23 27.47 16.03
N ASP A 163 13.94 27.93 14.81
CA ASP A 163 14.95 28.32 13.82
C ASP A 163 15.50 29.75 14.07
N PHE A 164 14.66 30.68 14.53
CA PHE A 164 14.98 32.13 14.63
C PHE A 164 14.88 32.71 16.04
N GLY A 165 14.51 31.93 17.04
CA GLY A 165 14.31 32.35 18.43
C GLY A 165 13.03 33.19 18.64
N GLU A 166 12.88 33.80 19.83
CA GLU A 166 11.68 34.56 20.22
C GLU A 166 11.55 35.96 19.55
N ARG A 167 12.38 36.27 18.59
CA ARG A 167 12.23 37.56 17.88
C ARG A 167 10.91 37.53 17.10
N ASP A 168 10.01 38.44 17.50
CA ASP A 168 8.75 38.67 16.79
C ASP A 168 9.06 39.16 15.37
N SER A 169 9.16 38.22 14.45
CA SER A 169 9.18 38.51 13.04
C SER A 169 7.75 38.80 12.59
N GLU A 170 7.59 39.70 11.65
CA GLU A 170 6.28 40.01 11.03
C GLU A 170 5.57 38.73 10.55
N VAL A 171 6.34 37.70 10.19
CA VAL A 171 5.84 36.37 9.77
C VAL A 171 5.14 35.65 10.93
N VAL A 172 5.75 35.63 12.13
CA VAL A 172 5.15 34.97 13.31
C VAL A 172 3.88 35.71 13.75
N SER A 173 3.88 37.06 13.68
CA SER A 173 2.69 37.86 14.01
C SER A 173 1.52 37.53 13.07
N ARG A 174 1.75 37.48 11.76
CA ARG A 174 0.73 37.09 10.77
C ARG A 174 0.24 35.65 10.97
N LEU A 175 1.14 34.72 11.30
CA LEU A 175 0.76 33.31 11.58
C LEU A 175 -0.09 33.20 12.86
N ARG A 176 0.21 33.99 13.90
CA ARG A 176 -0.63 34.04 15.11
C ARG A 176 -2.01 34.63 14.84
N GLU A 177 -2.09 35.76 14.13
CA GLU A 177 -3.38 36.31 13.71
C GLU A 177 -4.21 35.29 12.92
N ARG A 178 -3.56 34.57 12.01
CA ARG A 178 -4.20 33.47 11.26
C ARG A 178 -4.69 32.37 12.18
N PHE A 179 -3.87 31.95 13.15
CA PHE A 179 -4.21 30.92 14.12
C PHE A 179 -5.42 31.32 14.96
N ASP A 180 -5.45 32.57 15.48
CA ASP A 180 -6.54 33.10 16.31
C ASP A 180 -7.86 33.17 15.51
N LEU A 181 -7.78 33.58 14.24
CA LEU A 181 -8.93 33.57 13.33
C LEU A 181 -9.47 32.13 13.12
N LEU A 182 -8.59 31.17 12.85
CA LEU A 182 -8.97 29.79 12.67
C LEU A 182 -9.58 29.18 13.94
N ASP A 183 -9.03 29.53 15.10
CA ASP A 183 -9.56 29.10 16.39
C ASP A 183 -10.98 29.63 16.63
N THR A 184 -11.21 30.89 16.35
CA THR A 184 -12.55 31.52 16.43
C THR A 184 -13.57 30.86 15.51
N LEU A 185 -13.19 30.60 14.25
CA LEU A 185 -14.08 29.92 13.29
C LEU A 185 -14.38 28.46 13.70
N ILE A 186 -13.39 27.75 14.25
CA ILE A 186 -13.56 26.39 14.76
C ILE A 186 -14.49 26.40 15.97
N GLU A 187 -14.30 27.32 16.92
CA GLU A 187 -15.17 27.45 18.11
C GLU A 187 -16.62 27.74 17.73
N GLU A 188 -16.85 28.59 16.72
CA GLU A 188 -18.19 28.86 16.21
C GLU A 188 -18.88 27.60 15.70
N ILE A 189 -18.15 26.75 14.94
CA ILE A 189 -18.68 25.46 14.46
C ILE A 189 -18.87 24.46 15.61
N GLU A 190 -17.97 24.43 16.59
CA GLU A 190 -18.02 23.49 17.71
C GLU A 190 -19.08 23.86 18.77
N SER A 191 -19.41 25.14 18.92
CA SER A 191 -20.29 25.64 19.98
C SER A 191 -21.63 24.90 20.11
N PRO A 192 -22.39 24.59 19.02
CA PRO A 192 -23.62 23.83 19.10
C PRO A 192 -23.41 22.39 19.62
N TYR A 193 -22.28 21.76 19.28
CA TYR A 193 -21.95 20.40 19.67
C TYR A 193 -21.44 20.34 21.10
N ARG A 194 -20.60 21.30 21.51
CA ARG A 194 -20.10 21.42 22.89
C ARG A 194 -21.20 21.67 23.93
N SER A 195 -22.31 22.27 23.54
CA SER A 195 -23.49 22.47 24.41
C SER A 195 -24.38 21.24 24.51
N SER A 196 -24.13 20.18 23.76
CA SER A 196 -24.90 18.94 23.83
C SER A 196 -24.65 18.19 25.14
N ALA A 197 -25.70 17.52 25.66
CA ALA A 197 -25.57 16.69 26.86
C ALA A 197 -24.54 15.56 26.71
N GLU A 198 -24.45 14.98 25.52
CA GLU A 198 -23.48 13.92 25.20
C GLU A 198 -22.04 14.39 25.29
N TYR A 199 -21.73 15.59 24.75
CA TYR A 199 -20.40 16.18 24.86
C TYR A 199 -20.05 16.53 26.31
N GLN A 200 -20.98 17.14 27.06
CA GLN A 200 -20.76 17.52 28.46
C GLN A 200 -20.45 16.26 29.31
N GLN A 201 -21.17 15.17 29.08
CA GLN A 201 -20.91 13.90 29.76
C GLN A 201 -19.54 13.32 29.40
N ALA A 202 -19.16 13.37 28.12
CA ALA A 202 -17.85 12.93 27.65
C ALA A 202 -16.69 13.78 28.23
N ALA A 203 -16.87 15.10 28.31
CA ALA A 203 -15.90 16.02 28.91
C ALA A 203 -15.69 15.77 30.41
N VAL A 204 -16.77 15.49 31.15
CA VAL A 204 -16.69 15.05 32.57
C VAL A 204 -15.93 13.73 32.69
N GLY A 205 -16.23 12.76 31.82
CA GLY A 205 -15.53 11.46 31.77
C GLY A 205 -14.03 11.60 31.48
N LEU A 206 -13.66 12.52 30.57
CA LEU A 206 -12.28 12.84 30.26
C LEU A 206 -11.55 13.44 31.47
N ASN A 207 -12.15 14.40 32.15
CA ASN A 207 -11.56 15.01 33.34
C ASN A 207 -11.35 13.99 34.47
N GLN A 208 -12.28 13.05 34.67
CA GLN A 208 -12.13 11.95 35.63
C GLN A 208 -10.97 11.01 35.23
N ALA A 209 -10.83 10.71 33.95
CA ALA A 209 -9.74 9.87 33.43
C ALA A 209 -8.37 10.56 33.61
N ILE A 210 -8.27 11.85 33.34
CA ILE A 210 -7.07 12.67 33.58
C ILE A 210 -6.69 12.65 35.06
N THR A 211 -7.64 12.91 35.94
CA THR A 211 -7.44 12.88 37.40
C THR A 211 -6.93 11.53 37.88
N SER A 212 -7.50 10.45 37.34
CA SER A 212 -7.06 9.07 37.63
C SER A 212 -5.64 8.81 37.17
N GLN A 213 -5.25 9.32 35.98
CA GLN A 213 -3.90 9.20 35.45
C GLN A 213 -2.88 9.96 36.31
N ILE A 214 -3.21 11.18 36.73
CA ILE A 214 -2.35 11.97 37.61
C ILE A 214 -2.17 11.27 38.97
N ALA A 215 -3.23 10.74 39.56
CA ALA A 215 -3.17 10.01 40.82
C ALA A 215 -2.25 8.77 40.73
N ILE A 216 -2.33 8.03 39.64
CA ILE A 216 -1.46 6.87 39.38
C ILE A 216 -0.01 7.26 39.16
N ASN A 217 0.26 8.35 38.43
CA ASN A 217 1.63 8.80 38.20
C ASN A 217 2.32 9.26 39.50
N ASN A 218 1.56 9.73 40.47
CA ASN A 218 2.06 10.19 41.77
C ASN A 218 2.19 9.06 42.82
N SER A 219 1.75 7.83 42.52
CA SER A 219 1.77 6.70 43.43
C SER A 219 2.92 5.74 43.09
N GLN A 220 3.74 5.36 44.12
CA GLN A 220 4.95 4.53 43.93
C GLN A 220 4.64 3.01 43.83
N ASP A 221 3.49 2.53 44.31
CA ASP A 221 3.17 1.09 44.45
C ASP A 221 2.05 0.58 43.52
N ILE A 222 2.03 1.02 42.25
CA ILE A 222 0.97 0.59 41.33
C ILE A 222 1.51 -0.38 40.27
N SER A 223 0.77 -1.49 40.08
CA SER A 223 1.10 -2.51 39.09
C SER A 223 1.07 -1.97 37.65
N LEU A 224 1.93 -2.51 36.76
CA LEU A 224 1.94 -2.17 35.34
C LEU A 224 0.56 -2.36 34.67
N THR A 225 -0.19 -3.38 35.13
CA THR A 225 -1.55 -3.66 34.62
C THR A 225 -2.52 -2.53 34.94
N GLN A 226 -2.47 -1.95 36.13
CA GLN A 226 -3.31 -0.82 36.51
C GLN A 226 -2.94 0.45 35.75
N LYS A 227 -1.62 0.73 35.58
CA LYS A 227 -1.15 1.85 34.76
C LYS A 227 -1.67 1.75 33.34
N ARG A 228 -1.61 0.55 32.74
CA ARG A 228 -2.14 0.30 31.39
C ARG A 228 -3.65 0.50 31.30
N GLN A 229 -4.43 -0.01 32.26
CA GLN A 229 -5.88 0.15 32.25
C GLN A 229 -6.32 1.62 32.32
N VAL A 230 -5.63 2.43 33.13
CA VAL A 230 -5.97 3.86 33.22
C VAL A 230 -5.54 4.62 31.97
N ALA A 231 -4.38 4.32 31.41
CA ALA A 231 -3.98 4.89 30.13
C ALA A 231 -4.96 4.55 29.00
N GLU A 232 -5.46 3.32 28.96
CA GLU A 232 -6.49 2.91 27.99
C GLU A 232 -7.83 3.65 28.20
N ARG A 233 -8.24 3.86 29.47
CA ARG A 233 -9.44 4.66 29.79
C ARG A 233 -9.29 6.11 29.37
N LEU A 234 -8.13 6.71 29.61
CA LEU A 234 -7.82 8.08 29.18
C LEU A 234 -7.90 8.20 27.66
N LEU A 235 -7.25 7.31 26.92
CA LEU A 235 -7.30 7.29 25.45
C LEU A 235 -8.73 7.14 24.90
N ARG A 236 -9.57 6.31 25.55
CA ARG A 236 -10.97 6.15 25.14
C ARG A 236 -11.78 7.40 25.41
N ALA A 237 -11.60 8.02 26.57
CA ALA A 237 -12.31 9.24 26.95
C ALA A 237 -11.91 10.41 26.03
N GLU A 238 -10.64 10.54 25.73
CA GLU A 238 -10.10 11.55 24.80
C GLU A 238 -10.66 11.37 23.38
N LYS A 239 -10.67 10.13 22.87
CA LYS A 239 -11.27 9.81 21.57
C LYS A 239 -12.76 10.12 21.52
N LEU A 240 -13.49 9.83 22.59
CA LEU A 240 -14.92 10.09 22.67
C LEU A 240 -15.20 11.58 22.67
N GLU A 241 -14.55 12.34 23.56
CA GLU A 241 -14.69 13.81 23.63
C GLU A 241 -14.36 14.46 22.28
N LYS A 242 -13.21 14.13 21.68
CA LYS A 242 -12.79 14.63 20.37
C LYS A 242 -13.80 14.29 19.26
N SER A 243 -14.47 13.13 19.33
CA SER A 243 -15.46 12.72 18.34
C SER A 243 -16.79 13.47 18.42
N LEU A 244 -17.09 14.05 19.58
CA LEU A 244 -18.34 14.78 19.86
C LEU A 244 -18.16 16.31 19.81
N ARG A 245 -16.91 16.80 19.71
CA ARG A 245 -16.57 18.23 19.73
C ARG A 245 -17.07 18.97 18.51
N GLY A 246 -17.16 18.33 17.36
CA GLY A 246 -17.56 18.95 16.09
C GLY A 246 -18.64 18.15 15.34
N PRO A 247 -18.91 18.50 14.07
CA PRO A 247 -19.92 17.87 13.26
C PRO A 247 -19.77 16.35 13.25
N PRO A 248 -20.86 15.57 13.33
CA PRO A 248 -20.81 14.10 13.35
C PRO A 248 -20.20 13.55 12.06
N LYS A 249 -19.72 12.29 12.13
CA LYS A 249 -19.18 11.60 10.96
C LYS A 249 -20.27 11.42 9.91
N SER A 250 -20.00 11.87 8.68
CA SER A 250 -20.88 11.67 7.54
C SER A 250 -20.88 10.21 7.09
N HIS A 251 -21.97 9.80 6.44
CA HIS A 251 -22.07 8.53 5.74
C HIS A 251 -21.66 8.64 4.25
N ASP A 252 -21.34 9.84 3.78
CA ASP A 252 -21.00 10.10 2.38
C ASP A 252 -19.85 9.24 1.87
N GLU A 253 -18.83 9.01 2.71
CA GLU A 253 -17.69 8.14 2.37
C GLU A 253 -18.13 6.71 2.00
N ILE A 254 -19.10 6.15 2.77
CA ILE A 254 -19.61 4.79 2.52
C ILE A 254 -20.52 4.79 1.29
N LEU A 255 -21.34 5.83 1.10
CA LEU A 255 -22.19 5.93 -0.09
C LEU A 255 -21.34 5.98 -1.35
N TRP A 256 -20.29 6.79 -1.38
CA TRP A 256 -19.36 6.84 -2.51
C TRP A 256 -18.57 5.53 -2.68
N ALA A 257 -18.09 4.94 -1.59
CA ALA A 257 -17.41 3.64 -1.64
C ALA A 257 -18.34 2.54 -2.20
N THR A 258 -19.63 2.57 -1.85
CA THR A 258 -20.64 1.64 -2.37
C THR A 258 -20.87 1.84 -3.85
N LEU A 259 -21.02 3.08 -4.31
CA LEU A 259 -21.20 3.39 -5.73
C LEU A 259 -19.98 2.93 -6.54
N VAL A 260 -18.78 3.27 -6.08
CA VAL A 260 -17.52 2.88 -6.73
C VAL A 260 -17.37 1.36 -6.79
N THR A 261 -17.73 0.66 -5.72
CA THR A 261 -17.72 -0.81 -5.68
C THR A 261 -18.71 -1.39 -6.69
N GLY A 262 -19.92 -0.87 -6.75
CA GLY A 262 -20.96 -1.30 -7.71
C GLY A 262 -20.51 -1.13 -9.16
N VAL A 263 -19.94 0.04 -9.49
CA VAL A 263 -19.37 0.32 -10.82
C VAL A 263 -18.23 -0.66 -11.13
N SER A 264 -17.33 -0.90 -10.16
CA SER A 264 -16.21 -1.82 -10.34
C SER A 264 -16.68 -3.25 -10.61
N VAL A 265 -17.69 -3.74 -9.88
CA VAL A 265 -18.29 -5.07 -10.09
C VAL A 265 -18.85 -5.18 -11.51
N VAL A 266 -19.65 -4.19 -11.94
CA VAL A 266 -20.23 -4.20 -13.29
C VAL A 266 -19.14 -4.28 -14.36
N ILE A 267 -18.08 -3.48 -14.23
CA ILE A 267 -16.99 -3.45 -15.20
C ILE A 267 -16.20 -4.77 -15.21
N LEU A 268 -15.90 -5.34 -14.01
CA LEU A 268 -15.20 -6.62 -13.89
C LEU A 268 -15.97 -7.77 -14.53
N VAL A 269 -17.30 -7.80 -14.34
CA VAL A 269 -18.18 -8.84 -14.91
C VAL A 269 -18.34 -8.67 -16.43
N LEU A 270 -18.48 -7.42 -16.92
CA LEU A 270 -18.59 -7.14 -18.36
C LEU A 270 -17.29 -7.37 -19.14
N GLY A 271 -16.19 -7.57 -18.45
CA GLY A 271 -14.90 -7.92 -19.05
C GLY A 271 -14.26 -6.81 -19.92
N ARG A 272 -14.69 -5.55 -19.82
CA ARG A 272 -14.07 -4.38 -20.48
C ARG A 272 -12.77 -3.94 -19.81
N TYR A 273 -12.06 -4.88 -19.26
CA TYR A 273 -10.85 -4.73 -18.49
C TYR A 273 -9.75 -3.90 -19.20
N ARG A 274 -9.48 -4.18 -20.48
CA ARG A 274 -8.36 -3.57 -21.21
C ARG A 274 -8.45 -2.05 -21.31
N MET A 275 -9.66 -1.52 -21.54
CA MET A 275 -9.84 -0.06 -21.66
C MET A 275 -9.55 0.64 -20.33
N ILE A 276 -10.07 0.09 -19.23
CA ILE A 276 -9.89 0.68 -17.91
C ILE A 276 -8.46 0.53 -17.43
N GLN A 277 -7.83 -0.62 -17.66
CA GLN A 277 -6.42 -0.81 -17.37
C GLN A 277 -5.57 0.25 -18.07
N THR A 278 -5.77 0.48 -19.37
CA THR A 278 -5.00 1.49 -20.12
C THR A 278 -5.23 2.89 -19.55
N PHE A 279 -6.50 3.25 -19.31
CA PHE A 279 -6.85 4.56 -18.74
C PHE A 279 -6.26 4.74 -17.33
N SER A 280 -6.42 3.74 -16.45
CA SER A 280 -5.85 3.76 -15.10
C SER A 280 -4.33 3.87 -15.12
N THR A 281 -3.65 3.13 -15.99
CA THR A 281 -2.18 3.19 -16.12
C THR A 281 -1.72 4.59 -16.54
N ILE A 282 -2.41 5.23 -17.46
CA ILE A 282 -2.10 6.61 -17.89
C ILE A 282 -2.29 7.59 -16.72
N LEU A 283 -3.39 7.48 -15.97
CA LEU A 283 -3.66 8.34 -14.83
C LEU A 283 -2.65 8.15 -13.70
N VAL A 284 -2.31 6.89 -13.37
CA VAL A 284 -1.29 6.57 -12.36
C VAL A 284 0.07 7.11 -12.77
N ALA A 285 0.48 6.90 -14.02
CA ALA A 285 1.73 7.45 -14.53
C ALA A 285 1.71 8.99 -14.46
N GLY A 286 0.64 9.62 -14.91
CA GLY A 286 0.47 11.08 -14.85
C GLY A 286 0.58 11.63 -13.43
N PHE A 287 -0.11 11.00 -12.47
CA PHE A 287 -0.04 11.42 -11.07
C PHE A 287 1.33 11.17 -10.45
N THR A 288 2.02 10.08 -10.82
CA THR A 288 3.40 9.82 -10.40
C THR A 288 4.34 10.93 -10.90
N PHE A 289 4.20 11.36 -12.15
CA PHE A 289 4.96 12.50 -12.68
C PHE A 289 4.66 13.81 -11.93
N VAL A 290 3.38 14.08 -11.61
CA VAL A 290 3.00 15.24 -10.80
C VAL A 290 3.63 15.16 -9.40
N THR A 291 3.63 13.98 -8.77
CA THR A 291 4.23 13.76 -7.45
C THR A 291 5.76 13.98 -7.48
N ILE A 292 6.45 13.46 -8.48
CA ILE A 292 7.89 13.68 -8.66
C ILE A 292 8.17 15.16 -8.95
N GLY A 293 7.37 15.79 -9.80
CA GLY A 293 7.45 17.22 -10.09
C GLY A 293 7.23 18.08 -8.84
N ASN A 294 6.26 17.72 -8.00
CA ASN A 294 6.03 18.32 -6.69
C ASN A 294 7.28 18.25 -5.80
N LEU A 295 7.87 17.05 -5.68
CA LEU A 295 9.09 16.86 -4.89
C LEU A 295 10.28 17.70 -5.42
N ILE A 296 10.44 17.78 -6.74
CA ILE A 296 11.49 18.60 -7.37
C ILE A 296 11.25 20.09 -7.10
N HIS A 297 10.03 20.58 -7.29
CA HIS A 297 9.71 21.98 -7.04
C HIS A 297 9.80 22.33 -5.55
N LEU A 298 9.51 21.39 -4.65
CA LEU A 298 9.66 21.56 -3.21
C LEU A 298 11.10 21.95 -2.81
N GLN A 299 12.12 21.58 -3.62
CA GLN A 299 13.52 21.94 -3.36
C GLN A 299 13.79 23.45 -3.51
N THR A 300 12.90 24.19 -4.19
CA THR A 300 13.01 25.64 -4.32
C THR A 300 12.46 26.40 -3.11
N LEU A 301 11.78 25.71 -2.19
CA LEU A 301 11.16 26.27 -0.99
C LEU A 301 12.04 25.97 0.22
N PRO A 302 12.74 26.98 0.82
CA PRO A 302 13.72 26.75 1.89
C PRO A 302 13.15 25.99 3.11
N GLU A 303 11.90 26.25 3.46
CA GLU A 303 11.23 25.65 4.63
C GLU A 303 10.94 24.16 4.45
N TRP A 304 10.74 23.72 3.21
CA TRP A 304 10.28 22.37 2.90
C TRP A 304 11.31 21.52 2.16
N ARG A 305 12.42 22.12 1.71
CA ARG A 305 13.45 21.40 0.95
C ARG A 305 14.01 20.22 1.73
N VAL A 306 14.28 19.15 1.02
CA VAL A 306 15.04 18.00 1.51
C VAL A 306 16.52 18.33 1.39
N SER A 307 17.23 18.40 2.50
CA SER A 307 18.67 18.70 2.52
C SER A 307 19.49 17.46 2.16
N TRP A 308 20.74 17.67 1.78
CA TRP A 308 21.66 16.55 1.56
C TRP A 308 21.89 15.74 2.85
N ASP A 309 21.92 16.43 4.00
CA ASP A 309 22.05 15.79 5.32
C ASP A 309 20.84 14.90 5.64
N ASP A 310 19.62 15.30 5.27
CA ASP A 310 18.42 14.47 5.39
C ASP A 310 18.56 13.17 4.61
N LEU A 311 19.09 13.23 3.39
CA LEU A 311 19.30 12.04 2.55
C LEU A 311 20.38 11.14 3.11
N VAL A 312 21.52 11.69 3.53
CA VAL A 312 22.61 10.93 4.17
C VAL A 312 22.13 10.30 5.47
N HIS A 313 21.38 11.03 6.30
CA HIS A 313 20.74 10.50 7.49
C HIS A 313 19.79 9.35 7.15
N GLY A 314 18.96 9.52 6.12
CA GLY A 314 18.01 8.52 5.65
C GLY A 314 18.66 7.23 5.14
N MET A 315 19.91 7.30 4.66
CA MET A 315 20.70 6.16 4.16
C MET A 315 21.68 5.58 5.19
N SER A 316 21.69 6.08 6.43
CA SER A 316 22.66 5.68 7.47
C SER A 316 22.32 4.38 8.21
N PHE A 317 21.35 3.60 7.75
CA PHE A 317 20.89 2.32 8.35
C PHE A 317 20.51 2.44 9.84
N ARG A 318 20.07 3.62 10.25
CA ARG A 318 19.60 3.85 11.63
C ARG A 318 18.15 3.40 11.79
N VAL A 319 17.80 3.08 13.03
CA VAL A 319 16.45 2.74 13.46
C VAL A 319 15.91 3.92 14.26
N PRO A 320 14.66 4.36 14.04
CA PRO A 320 14.07 5.46 14.80
C PRO A 320 13.98 5.13 16.28
N ARG A 321 14.14 6.15 17.12
CA ARG A 321 14.01 6.00 18.58
C ARG A 321 12.58 5.74 19.04
N THR A 322 11.61 6.08 18.22
CA THR A 322 10.18 5.85 18.50
C THR A 322 9.75 4.48 17.97
N ALA A 323 9.17 3.65 18.84
CA ALA A 323 8.69 2.32 18.46
C ALA A 323 7.60 2.36 17.37
N GLN A 324 6.76 3.40 17.37
CA GLN A 324 5.65 3.55 16.43
C GLN A 324 6.12 3.65 14.97
N GLY A 325 7.07 4.52 14.64
CA GLY A 325 7.55 4.68 13.26
C GLY A 325 8.20 3.40 12.70
N LEU A 326 8.90 2.63 13.55
CA LEU A 326 9.48 1.35 13.15
C LEU A 326 8.38 0.30 12.92
N SER A 327 7.41 0.19 13.83
CA SER A 327 6.29 -0.76 13.67
C SER A 327 5.48 -0.47 12.39
N THR A 328 5.18 0.81 12.12
CA THR A 328 4.51 1.21 10.87
C THR A 328 5.34 0.83 9.64
N ALA A 329 6.65 1.01 9.68
CA ALA A 329 7.54 0.66 8.57
C ALA A 329 7.61 -0.86 8.34
N LEU A 330 7.66 -1.66 9.41
CA LEU A 330 7.65 -3.13 9.31
C LEU A 330 6.32 -3.64 8.73
N MET A 331 5.21 -3.06 9.17
CA MET A 331 3.90 -3.37 8.59
C MET A 331 3.84 -2.96 7.11
N ALA A 332 4.31 -1.77 6.79
CA ALA A 332 4.35 -1.28 5.41
C ALA A 332 5.29 -2.11 4.52
N PHE A 333 6.37 -2.69 5.07
CA PHE A 333 7.36 -3.48 4.32
C PHE A 333 6.72 -4.63 3.54
N GLY A 334 5.64 -5.22 4.03
CA GLY A 334 4.91 -6.28 3.33
C GLY A 334 4.33 -5.86 1.99
N ILE A 335 3.99 -4.58 1.83
CA ILE A 335 3.31 -4.01 0.65
C ILE A 335 4.11 -2.96 -0.11
N ILE A 336 5.21 -2.45 0.46
CA ILE A 336 6.10 -1.49 -0.22
C ILE A 336 6.80 -2.18 -1.40
N GLY A 337 6.78 -1.54 -2.55
CA GLY A 337 7.25 -2.16 -3.78
C GLY A 337 6.40 -3.39 -4.14
N VAL A 338 6.99 -4.46 -4.65
CA VAL A 338 6.23 -5.70 -4.91
C VAL A 338 5.81 -6.32 -3.57
N GLY A 339 4.54 -6.26 -3.24
CA GLY A 339 3.98 -6.91 -2.06
C GLY A 339 3.95 -8.44 -2.19
N ALA A 340 3.68 -9.11 -1.08
CA ALA A 340 3.62 -10.57 -1.10
C ALA A 340 2.49 -11.11 -2.00
N ASN A 341 1.36 -10.41 -2.07
CA ASN A 341 0.28 -10.76 -2.99
C ASN A 341 0.69 -10.57 -4.46
N GLU A 342 1.38 -9.48 -4.77
CA GLU A 342 1.87 -9.17 -6.11
C GLU A 342 2.93 -10.18 -6.56
N LEU A 343 3.78 -10.69 -5.65
CA LEU A 343 4.70 -11.80 -5.94
C LEU A 343 3.95 -13.06 -6.40
N VAL A 344 2.83 -13.38 -5.77
CA VAL A 344 1.97 -14.51 -6.17
C VAL A 344 1.25 -14.24 -7.48
N GLN A 345 0.83 -13.00 -7.75
CA GLN A 345 0.03 -12.60 -8.92
C GLN A 345 0.86 -12.38 -10.19
N TYR A 346 2.11 -11.94 -10.07
CA TYR A 346 2.99 -11.63 -11.20
C TYR A 346 3.07 -12.79 -12.22
N PRO A 347 3.25 -14.05 -11.81
CA PRO A 347 3.25 -15.17 -12.72
C PRO A 347 1.93 -15.37 -13.50
N TYR A 348 0.78 -15.06 -12.92
CA TYR A 348 -0.50 -15.12 -13.65
C TYR A 348 -0.53 -14.11 -14.82
N TRP A 349 0.03 -12.91 -14.61
CA TRP A 349 0.19 -11.94 -15.68
C TRP A 349 1.18 -12.39 -16.76
N CYS A 350 2.24 -13.10 -16.37
CA CYS A 350 3.17 -13.72 -17.32
C CYS A 350 2.48 -14.80 -18.17
N LEU A 351 1.60 -15.61 -17.57
CA LEU A 351 0.77 -16.59 -18.30
C LEU A 351 -0.20 -15.91 -19.25
N GLU A 352 -0.91 -14.89 -18.78
CA GLU A 352 -1.91 -14.17 -19.57
C GLU A 352 -1.27 -13.41 -20.75
N LYS A 353 -0.09 -12.84 -20.56
CA LYS A 353 0.72 -12.24 -21.63
C LYS A 353 1.12 -13.26 -22.68
N GLY A 354 1.34 -14.51 -22.28
CA GLY A 354 1.65 -15.62 -23.15
C GLY A 354 3.12 -16.06 -23.13
N TYR A 355 3.94 -15.61 -22.17
CA TYR A 355 5.38 -15.96 -22.12
C TYR A 355 5.62 -17.47 -22.14
N ALA A 356 4.92 -18.23 -21.29
CA ALA A 356 5.04 -19.69 -21.26
C ALA A 356 4.61 -20.34 -22.59
N ARG A 357 3.51 -19.85 -23.20
CA ARG A 357 3.02 -20.32 -24.50
C ARG A 357 4.03 -20.05 -25.62
N TRP A 358 4.70 -18.90 -25.60
CA TRP A 358 5.69 -18.55 -26.62
C TRP A 358 6.97 -19.37 -26.50
N VAL A 359 7.36 -19.78 -25.28
CA VAL A 359 8.47 -20.70 -25.03
C VAL A 359 8.12 -22.11 -25.48
N GLY A 360 6.90 -22.55 -25.22
CA GLY A 360 6.42 -23.90 -25.48
C GLY A 360 6.75 -24.90 -24.37
N PRO A 361 6.18 -26.12 -24.44
CA PRO A 361 6.46 -27.19 -23.49
C PRO A 361 7.97 -27.47 -23.37
N ARG A 362 8.41 -27.73 -22.13
CA ARG A 362 9.81 -28.07 -21.89
C ARG A 362 10.18 -29.34 -22.63
N ASP A 363 11.27 -29.28 -23.36
CA ASP A 363 11.92 -30.42 -24.01
C ASP A 363 13.46 -30.33 -23.82
N ASP A 364 14.18 -31.34 -24.28
CA ASP A 364 15.63 -31.42 -24.15
C ASP A 364 16.38 -30.74 -25.30
N SER A 365 15.67 -30.06 -26.22
CA SER A 365 16.29 -29.39 -27.37
C SER A 365 16.98 -28.07 -26.96
N ASP A 366 18.08 -27.75 -27.66
CA ASP A 366 18.76 -26.46 -27.53
C ASP A 366 17.90 -25.31 -28.04
N GLN A 367 16.99 -25.58 -28.97
CA GLN A 367 16.05 -24.60 -29.49
C GLN A 367 15.08 -24.11 -28.39
N TRP A 368 14.51 -25.04 -27.62
CA TRP A 368 13.69 -24.68 -26.47
C TRP A 368 14.50 -23.88 -25.45
N ALA A 369 15.70 -24.37 -25.08
CA ALA A 369 16.56 -23.67 -24.11
C ALA A 369 16.94 -22.27 -24.57
N SER A 370 17.19 -22.06 -25.87
CA SER A 370 17.47 -20.74 -26.46
C SER A 370 16.26 -19.81 -26.39
N ARG A 371 15.04 -20.31 -26.76
CA ARG A 371 13.80 -19.53 -26.65
C ARG A 371 13.53 -19.16 -25.18
N ALA A 372 13.64 -20.13 -24.27
CA ALA A 372 13.41 -19.90 -22.84
C ALA A 372 14.38 -18.86 -22.26
N ARG A 373 15.68 -18.93 -22.57
CA ARG A 373 16.67 -17.91 -22.16
C ARG A 373 16.32 -16.51 -22.68
N GLY A 374 15.86 -16.42 -23.92
CA GLY A 374 15.47 -15.13 -24.50
C GLY A 374 14.24 -14.52 -23.82
N TRP A 375 13.19 -15.32 -23.58
CA TRP A 375 11.99 -14.84 -22.88
C TRP A 375 12.24 -14.60 -21.39
N LEU A 376 13.13 -15.33 -20.73
CA LEU A 376 13.61 -15.03 -19.38
C LEU A 376 14.31 -13.68 -19.34
N ARG A 377 15.12 -13.35 -20.35
CA ARG A 377 15.73 -12.02 -20.46
C ARG A 377 14.68 -10.92 -20.55
N VAL A 378 13.63 -11.09 -21.36
CA VAL A 378 12.50 -10.14 -21.43
C VAL A 378 11.85 -9.98 -20.05
N MET A 379 11.58 -11.08 -19.35
CA MET A 379 10.99 -11.08 -18.01
C MET A 379 11.90 -10.38 -16.98
N HIS A 380 13.21 -10.58 -17.02
CA HIS A 380 14.16 -9.85 -16.18
C HIS A 380 14.07 -8.34 -16.42
N TRP A 381 14.08 -7.91 -17.70
CA TRP A 381 13.89 -6.50 -18.03
C TRP A 381 12.56 -5.95 -17.53
N ASP A 382 11.48 -6.73 -17.65
CA ASP A 382 10.14 -6.36 -17.17
C ASP A 382 10.13 -6.14 -15.65
N ALA A 383 10.71 -7.07 -14.88
CA ALA A 383 10.78 -6.98 -13.42
C ALA A 383 11.66 -5.81 -12.94
N TRP A 384 12.86 -5.63 -13.54
CA TRP A 384 13.75 -4.53 -13.14
C TRP A 384 13.27 -3.15 -13.59
N ALA A 385 12.67 -3.04 -14.78
CA ALA A 385 12.08 -1.79 -15.23
C ALA A 385 10.89 -1.37 -14.35
N SER A 386 10.03 -2.34 -14.00
CA SER A 386 8.93 -2.06 -13.08
C SER A 386 9.43 -1.67 -11.69
N MET A 387 10.48 -2.33 -11.17
CA MET A 387 11.13 -1.98 -9.91
C MET A 387 11.61 -0.54 -9.90
N LEU A 388 12.25 -0.10 -10.96
CA LEU A 388 12.72 1.28 -11.08
C LEU A 388 11.55 2.27 -11.00
N VAL A 389 10.47 2.00 -11.75
CA VAL A 389 9.28 2.88 -11.78
C VAL A 389 8.64 3.00 -10.40
N TYR A 390 8.33 1.88 -9.75
CA TYR A 390 7.66 1.96 -8.45
C TYR A 390 8.59 2.46 -7.35
N THR A 391 9.90 2.19 -7.40
CA THR A 391 10.85 2.70 -6.40
C THR A 391 10.92 4.23 -6.43
N PHE A 392 10.97 4.86 -7.61
CA PHE A 392 10.93 6.31 -7.70
C PHE A 392 9.63 6.89 -7.12
N ALA A 393 8.48 6.28 -7.43
CA ALA A 393 7.20 6.70 -6.86
C ALA A 393 7.19 6.55 -5.33
N THR A 394 7.63 5.40 -4.83
CA THR A 394 7.68 5.08 -3.39
C THR A 394 8.56 6.07 -2.63
N VAL A 395 9.77 6.34 -3.14
CA VAL A 395 10.71 7.30 -2.54
C VAL A 395 10.12 8.72 -2.57
N ALA A 396 9.45 9.12 -3.66
CA ALA A 396 8.83 10.44 -3.75
C ALA A 396 7.72 10.61 -2.69
N PHE A 397 6.83 9.64 -2.52
CA PHE A 397 5.79 9.68 -1.48
C PHE A 397 6.38 9.66 -0.06
N TYR A 398 7.42 8.85 0.17
CA TYR A 398 8.12 8.83 1.45
C TYR A 398 8.73 10.19 1.79
N LEU A 399 9.46 10.78 0.85
CA LEU A 399 10.12 12.08 1.06
C LEU A 399 9.12 13.21 1.26
N LEU A 400 7.98 13.20 0.53
CA LEU A 400 6.91 14.17 0.76
C LEU A 400 6.26 13.99 2.15
N GLY A 401 6.06 12.75 2.60
CA GLY A 401 5.60 12.47 3.96
C GLY A 401 6.58 12.99 5.02
N ALA A 402 7.88 12.77 4.83
CA ALA A 402 8.91 13.20 5.75
C ALA A 402 9.14 14.72 5.73
N ALA A 403 9.19 15.33 4.53
CA ALA A 403 9.49 16.74 4.38
C ALA A 403 8.32 17.66 4.72
N VAL A 404 7.08 17.23 4.41
CA VAL A 404 5.90 18.08 4.61
C VAL A 404 5.09 17.64 5.83
N LEU A 405 4.59 16.39 5.83
CA LEU A 405 3.68 15.99 6.91
C LEU A 405 4.37 15.91 8.27
N LYS A 406 5.58 15.33 8.32
CA LYS A 406 6.35 15.28 9.58
C LYS A 406 6.66 16.66 10.13
N ARG A 407 7.11 17.59 9.27
CA ARG A 407 7.41 18.97 9.69
C ARG A 407 6.16 19.73 10.08
N ALA A 408 5.03 19.49 9.41
CA ALA A 408 3.73 20.06 9.78
C ALA A 408 3.06 19.39 10.99
N GLY A 409 3.68 18.38 11.61
CA GLY A 409 3.09 17.63 12.73
C GLY A 409 1.84 16.83 12.37
N LEU A 410 1.62 16.54 11.08
CA LEU A 410 0.45 15.87 10.57
C LEU A 410 0.68 14.37 10.44
N ASN A 411 -0.29 13.57 10.91
CA ASN A 411 -0.30 12.13 10.71
C ASN A 411 -1.61 11.73 9.99
N PRO A 412 -1.53 11.10 8.81
CA PRO A 412 -2.72 10.70 8.06
C PRO A 412 -3.45 9.57 8.77
N GLU A 413 -4.63 9.83 9.35
CA GLU A 413 -5.42 8.86 10.11
C GLU A 413 -6.93 8.96 9.86
N GLY A 414 -7.65 7.86 10.10
CA GLY A 414 -9.10 7.79 10.12
C GLY A 414 -9.79 8.35 8.88
N SER A 415 -10.85 9.12 9.07
CA SER A 415 -11.63 9.77 8.00
C SER A 415 -10.93 11.00 7.40
N GLU A 416 -9.85 11.47 8.00
CA GLU A 416 -9.12 12.66 7.56
C GLU A 416 -7.86 12.32 6.75
N MET A 417 -7.61 11.01 6.57
CA MET A 417 -6.39 10.50 5.93
C MET A 417 -6.12 11.14 4.57
N VAL A 418 -7.08 11.12 3.66
CA VAL A 418 -6.91 11.63 2.29
C VAL A 418 -6.69 13.15 2.29
N ARG A 419 -7.39 13.87 3.15
CA ARG A 419 -7.24 15.32 3.32
C ARG A 419 -5.86 15.69 3.87
N THR A 420 -5.39 14.94 4.87
CA THR A 420 -4.04 15.10 5.43
C THR A 420 -2.96 14.85 4.37
N LEU A 421 -3.12 13.80 3.56
CA LEU A 421 -2.21 13.50 2.47
C LEU A 421 -2.17 14.62 1.41
N ALA A 422 -3.28 15.33 1.18
CA ALA A 422 -3.33 16.45 0.24
C ALA A 422 -2.40 17.60 0.67
N GLN A 423 -2.12 17.74 1.96
CA GLN A 423 -1.22 18.80 2.47
C GLN A 423 0.21 18.69 1.90
N MET A 424 0.64 17.52 1.44
CA MET A 424 1.95 17.37 0.79
C MET A 424 2.09 18.19 -0.50
N TYR A 425 0.99 18.62 -1.09
CA TYR A 425 0.97 19.37 -2.35
C TYR A 425 0.76 20.87 -2.14
N VAL A 426 0.29 21.27 -0.94
CA VAL A 426 -0.03 22.67 -0.61
C VAL A 426 1.17 23.60 -0.74
N PRO A 427 2.39 23.25 -0.27
CA PRO A 427 3.54 24.16 -0.38
C PRO A 427 3.87 24.55 -1.83
N VAL A 428 3.63 23.67 -2.79
CA VAL A 428 3.97 23.88 -4.20
C VAL A 428 2.79 24.43 -5.00
N PHE A 429 1.60 23.85 -4.84
CA PHE A 429 0.43 24.16 -5.68
C PHE A 429 -0.58 25.10 -5.02
N GLY A 430 -0.38 25.47 -3.75
CA GLY A 430 -1.27 26.36 -3.02
C GLY A 430 -2.74 25.90 -3.07
N LYS A 431 -3.66 26.76 -3.48
CA LYS A 431 -5.10 26.46 -3.56
C LYS A 431 -5.45 25.32 -4.55
N ALA A 432 -4.64 25.11 -5.59
CA ALA A 432 -4.87 24.04 -6.56
C ALA A 432 -4.46 22.66 -6.03
N ALA A 433 -3.69 22.60 -4.95
CA ALA A 433 -3.16 21.35 -4.38
C ALA A 433 -4.26 20.32 -4.10
N HIS A 434 -5.36 20.73 -3.50
CA HIS A 434 -6.47 19.83 -3.16
C HIS A 434 -7.08 19.18 -4.40
N VAL A 435 -7.37 19.96 -5.45
CA VAL A 435 -7.96 19.42 -6.69
C VAL A 435 -7.00 18.46 -7.38
N ILE A 436 -5.73 18.88 -7.53
CA ILE A 436 -4.69 18.06 -8.17
C ILE A 436 -4.51 16.75 -7.41
N PHE A 437 -4.40 16.84 -6.08
CA PHE A 437 -4.22 15.66 -5.24
C PHE A 437 -5.46 14.73 -5.25
N LEU A 438 -6.67 15.26 -5.09
CA LEU A 438 -7.89 14.44 -5.02
C LEU A 438 -8.16 13.68 -6.33
N VAL A 439 -7.95 14.33 -7.48
CA VAL A 439 -8.05 13.66 -8.79
C VAL A 439 -6.99 12.56 -8.91
N GLY A 440 -5.75 12.85 -8.51
CA GLY A 440 -4.66 11.87 -8.53
C GLY A 440 -4.87 10.72 -7.54
N ALA A 441 -5.27 11.02 -6.31
CA ALA A 441 -5.55 10.01 -5.29
C ALA A 441 -6.71 9.11 -5.70
N PHE A 442 -7.80 9.68 -6.24
CA PHE A 442 -8.88 8.89 -6.82
C PHE A 442 -8.36 7.96 -7.91
N ALA A 443 -7.61 8.49 -8.88
CA ALA A 443 -7.08 7.72 -10.00
C ALA A 443 -6.20 6.55 -9.53
N VAL A 444 -5.26 6.82 -8.61
CA VAL A 444 -4.30 5.84 -8.09
C VAL A 444 -4.99 4.79 -7.22
N LEU A 445 -5.81 5.21 -6.26
CA LEU A 445 -6.51 4.27 -5.38
C LEU A 445 -7.55 3.43 -6.13
N TYR A 446 -8.32 4.06 -7.02
CA TYR A 446 -9.32 3.35 -7.80
C TYR A 446 -8.70 2.35 -8.78
N SER A 447 -7.60 2.72 -9.46
CA SER A 447 -6.89 1.80 -10.36
C SER A 447 -6.37 0.57 -9.61
N THR A 448 -5.76 0.79 -8.43
CA THR A 448 -5.28 -0.31 -7.58
C THR A 448 -6.43 -1.19 -7.10
N PHE A 449 -7.53 -0.61 -6.62
CA PHE A 449 -8.72 -1.38 -6.22
C PHE A 449 -9.25 -2.26 -7.35
N PHE A 450 -9.34 -1.71 -8.55
CA PHE A 450 -9.86 -2.40 -9.72
C PHE A 450 -8.92 -3.53 -10.20
N VAL A 451 -7.62 -3.21 -10.40
CA VAL A 451 -6.64 -4.18 -10.92
C VAL A 451 -6.39 -5.30 -9.91
N ALA A 452 -6.28 -4.97 -8.62
CA ALA A 452 -6.08 -5.97 -7.58
C ALA A 452 -7.28 -6.92 -7.46
N ASN A 453 -8.53 -6.43 -7.48
CA ASN A 453 -9.71 -7.29 -7.48
C ASN A 453 -9.75 -8.21 -8.71
N ALA A 454 -9.40 -7.69 -9.90
CA ALA A 454 -9.30 -8.49 -11.11
C ALA A 454 -8.25 -9.61 -10.99
N SER A 455 -7.09 -9.32 -10.40
CA SER A 455 -6.02 -10.29 -10.15
C SER A 455 -6.44 -11.32 -9.12
N HIS A 456 -6.96 -10.87 -7.99
CA HIS A 456 -7.42 -11.72 -6.89
C HIS A 456 -8.52 -12.69 -7.34
N ALA A 457 -9.47 -12.23 -8.17
CA ALA A 457 -10.51 -13.10 -8.71
C ALA A 457 -9.94 -14.27 -9.53
N ARG A 458 -8.87 -14.02 -10.30
CA ARG A 458 -8.16 -15.07 -11.06
C ARG A 458 -7.42 -16.06 -10.16
N VAL A 459 -6.69 -15.55 -9.16
CA VAL A 459 -5.96 -16.39 -8.21
C VAL A 459 -6.93 -17.23 -7.37
N CYS A 460 -8.04 -16.65 -6.91
CA CYS A 460 -9.07 -17.40 -6.18
C CYS A 460 -9.76 -18.45 -7.05
N ALA A 461 -10.06 -18.15 -8.31
CA ALA A 461 -10.61 -19.13 -9.24
C ALA A 461 -9.65 -20.30 -9.47
N ASP A 462 -8.35 -20.02 -9.57
CA ASP A 462 -7.32 -21.07 -9.66
C ASP A 462 -7.17 -21.84 -8.34
N ALA A 463 -7.28 -21.19 -7.19
CA ALA A 463 -7.30 -21.85 -5.90
C ALA A 463 -8.42 -22.90 -5.82
N MET A 464 -9.63 -22.63 -6.36
CA MET A 464 -10.70 -23.62 -6.40
C MET A 464 -10.30 -24.89 -7.18
N ARG A 465 -9.51 -24.73 -8.25
CA ARG A 465 -8.94 -25.87 -9.00
C ARG A 465 -7.88 -26.60 -8.16
N VAL A 466 -6.94 -25.88 -7.58
CA VAL A 466 -5.85 -26.46 -6.79
C VAL A 466 -6.40 -27.20 -5.56
N PHE A 467 -7.43 -26.67 -4.90
CA PHE A 467 -8.14 -27.33 -3.80
C PHE A 467 -9.05 -28.49 -4.26
N GLY A 468 -9.19 -28.73 -5.58
CA GLY A 468 -10.03 -29.78 -6.14
C GLY A 468 -11.55 -29.54 -5.94
N VAL A 469 -11.96 -28.28 -5.76
CA VAL A 469 -13.38 -27.86 -5.72
C VAL A 469 -13.91 -27.68 -7.14
N SER A 470 -13.04 -27.26 -8.07
CA SER A 470 -13.35 -27.04 -9.48
C SER A 470 -12.69 -28.13 -10.34
N ASP A 471 -13.37 -28.57 -11.39
CA ASP A 471 -12.87 -29.54 -12.37
C ASP A 471 -11.75 -28.97 -13.28
N GLY A 472 -11.44 -27.69 -13.17
CA GLY A 472 -10.44 -27.00 -13.99
C GLY A 472 -10.88 -26.74 -15.43
N SER A 473 -12.12 -27.04 -15.80
CA SER A 473 -12.65 -26.74 -17.13
C SER A 473 -12.67 -25.21 -17.37
N LYS A 474 -12.56 -24.81 -18.65
CA LYS A 474 -12.65 -23.39 -19.04
C LYS A 474 -13.96 -22.74 -18.58
N ARG A 475 -15.06 -23.53 -18.55
CA ARG A 475 -16.38 -23.04 -18.10
C ARG A 475 -16.40 -22.79 -16.59
N ALA A 476 -15.87 -23.73 -15.80
CA ALA A 476 -15.77 -23.59 -14.35
C ALA A 476 -14.80 -22.45 -13.97
N ALA A 477 -13.65 -22.34 -14.62
CA ALA A 477 -12.73 -21.23 -14.41
C ALA A 477 -13.39 -19.87 -14.66
N LYS A 478 -14.13 -19.74 -15.77
CA LYS A 478 -14.88 -18.50 -16.06
C LYS A 478 -15.95 -18.21 -15.00
N PHE A 479 -16.68 -19.22 -14.55
CA PHE A 479 -17.69 -19.07 -13.48
C PHE A 479 -17.05 -18.55 -12.19
N TRP A 480 -15.96 -19.15 -11.74
CA TRP A 480 -15.28 -18.77 -10.51
C TRP A 480 -14.65 -17.38 -10.60
N VAL A 481 -14.09 -17.00 -11.76
CA VAL A 481 -13.59 -15.63 -11.96
C VAL A 481 -14.72 -14.62 -11.84
N VAL A 482 -15.88 -14.84 -12.48
CA VAL A 482 -17.03 -13.94 -12.37
C VAL A 482 -17.54 -13.90 -10.94
N PHE A 483 -17.68 -15.05 -10.27
CA PHE A 483 -18.11 -15.12 -8.87
C PHE A 483 -17.21 -14.28 -7.94
N TYR A 484 -15.89 -14.44 -8.03
CA TYR A 484 -14.95 -13.69 -7.21
C TYR A 484 -14.82 -12.21 -7.63
N SER A 485 -15.10 -11.88 -8.89
CA SER A 485 -15.18 -10.49 -9.36
C SER A 485 -16.35 -9.72 -8.73
N VAL A 486 -17.37 -10.42 -8.23
CA VAL A 486 -18.46 -9.83 -7.44
C VAL A 486 -18.16 -9.91 -5.96
N LEU A 487 -17.79 -11.09 -5.47
CA LEU A 487 -17.64 -11.35 -4.03
C LEU A 487 -16.54 -10.49 -3.39
N LEU A 488 -15.35 -10.43 -4.00
CA LEU A 488 -14.20 -9.78 -3.36
C LEU A 488 -14.40 -8.26 -3.19
N PRO A 489 -14.84 -7.48 -4.20
CA PRO A 489 -15.11 -6.06 -3.99
C PRO A 489 -16.18 -5.81 -2.91
N VAL A 490 -17.23 -6.64 -2.84
CA VAL A 490 -18.25 -6.53 -1.81
C VAL A 490 -17.70 -6.82 -0.42
N VAL A 491 -16.87 -7.86 -0.26
CA VAL A 491 -16.18 -8.16 1.01
C VAL A 491 -15.30 -6.98 1.43
N CYS A 492 -14.54 -6.39 0.52
CA CYS A 492 -13.71 -5.23 0.80
C CYS A 492 -14.53 -4.02 1.29
N LEU A 493 -15.67 -3.74 0.66
CA LEU A 493 -16.59 -2.69 1.09
C LEU A 493 -17.15 -2.97 2.50
N VAL A 494 -17.57 -4.20 2.76
CA VAL A 494 -18.07 -4.62 4.08
C VAL A 494 -17.00 -4.43 5.15
N VAL A 495 -15.77 -4.89 4.91
CA VAL A 495 -14.64 -4.70 5.84
C VAL A 495 -14.43 -3.21 6.13
N TYR A 496 -14.44 -2.35 5.10
CA TYR A 496 -14.32 -0.90 5.30
C TYR A 496 -15.49 -0.32 6.10
N ALA A 497 -16.72 -0.73 5.82
CA ALA A 497 -17.91 -0.22 6.50
C ALA A 497 -17.88 -0.46 8.02
N PHE A 498 -17.28 -1.59 8.45
CA PHE A 498 -17.09 -1.90 9.87
C PHE A 498 -15.92 -1.15 10.51
N VAL A 499 -14.79 -1.04 9.83
CA VAL A 499 -13.55 -0.50 10.46
C VAL A 499 -13.42 1.02 10.26
N ARG A 500 -13.83 1.57 9.11
CA ARG A 500 -13.76 3.00 8.73
C ARG A 500 -12.40 3.68 9.00
N ALA A 501 -11.32 2.93 8.86
CA ALA A 501 -9.96 3.39 9.10
C ALA A 501 -9.02 2.90 7.98
N PRO A 502 -8.99 3.58 6.82
CA PRO A 502 -8.25 3.12 5.64
C PRO A 502 -6.77 2.81 5.91
N LYS A 503 -6.03 3.70 6.58
CA LYS A 503 -4.61 3.48 6.94
C LYS A 503 -4.43 2.19 7.75
N GLN A 504 -5.27 1.97 8.76
CA GLN A 504 -5.17 0.79 9.63
C GLN A 504 -5.43 -0.50 8.85
N LEU A 505 -6.43 -0.50 7.96
CA LEU A 505 -6.72 -1.65 7.10
C LEU A 505 -5.57 -1.96 6.15
N VAL A 506 -4.94 -0.93 5.57
CA VAL A 506 -3.78 -1.08 4.70
C VAL A 506 -2.57 -1.62 5.48
N LEU A 507 -2.28 -1.08 6.66
CA LEU A 507 -1.16 -1.52 7.49
C LEU A 507 -1.37 -2.91 8.08
N ALA A 508 -2.59 -3.27 8.47
CA ALA A 508 -2.93 -4.63 8.93
C ALA A 508 -2.68 -5.68 7.83
N SER A 509 -3.09 -5.37 6.60
CA SER A 509 -2.76 -6.20 5.45
C SER A 509 -1.26 -6.26 5.19
N GLY A 510 -0.58 -5.13 5.29
CA GLY A 510 0.87 -5.03 5.13
C GLY A 510 1.61 -5.93 6.13
N LEU A 511 1.18 -5.96 7.38
CA LEU A 511 1.71 -6.88 8.40
C LEU A 511 1.56 -8.34 7.99
N MET A 512 0.36 -8.74 7.56
CA MET A 512 0.11 -10.12 7.15
C MET A 512 0.96 -10.49 5.92
N GLN A 513 1.10 -9.57 4.98
CA GLN A 513 1.96 -9.76 3.83
C GLN A 513 3.45 -9.82 4.23
N ALA A 514 3.91 -9.02 5.19
CA ALA A 514 5.27 -9.10 5.71
C ALA A 514 5.56 -10.48 6.33
N ILE A 515 4.64 -10.98 7.15
CA ILE A 515 4.73 -12.34 7.75
C ILE A 515 4.75 -13.43 6.69
N MET A 516 4.16 -13.22 5.51
CA MET A 516 4.16 -14.17 4.38
C MET A 516 5.50 -14.20 3.63
N LEU A 517 6.29 -13.13 3.67
CA LEU A 517 7.53 -13.04 2.89
C LEU A 517 8.54 -14.16 3.14
N PRO A 518 8.80 -14.65 4.36
CA PRO A 518 9.68 -15.80 4.59
C PRO A 518 9.26 -17.05 3.83
N MET A 519 7.97 -17.36 3.79
CA MET A 519 7.42 -18.47 3.03
C MET A 519 7.70 -18.33 1.53
N LEU A 520 7.49 -17.13 0.98
CA LEU A 520 7.74 -16.86 -0.44
C LEU A 520 9.24 -16.93 -0.77
N ALA A 521 10.12 -16.52 0.16
CA ALA A 521 11.56 -16.67 0.01
C ALA A 521 11.97 -18.15 -0.08
N VAL A 522 11.42 -19.01 0.79
CA VAL A 522 11.65 -20.46 0.71
C VAL A 522 11.16 -21.02 -0.62
N ALA A 523 9.98 -20.63 -1.06
CA ALA A 523 9.43 -21.06 -2.34
C ALA A 523 10.31 -20.61 -3.52
N ALA A 524 10.80 -19.37 -3.52
CA ALA A 524 11.70 -18.84 -4.55
C ALA A 524 13.01 -19.65 -4.63
N LEU A 525 13.63 -19.95 -3.48
CA LEU A 525 14.82 -20.81 -3.39
C LEU A 525 14.53 -22.23 -3.89
N TYR A 526 13.39 -22.81 -3.51
CA TYR A 526 12.95 -24.12 -4.00
C TYR A 526 12.78 -24.12 -5.53
N PHE A 527 12.14 -23.12 -6.10
CA PHE A 527 11.98 -22.99 -7.55
C PHE A 527 13.35 -22.86 -8.23
N ARG A 528 14.23 -22.07 -7.67
CA ARG A 528 15.58 -21.87 -8.20
C ARG A 528 16.36 -23.18 -8.27
N TYR A 529 16.48 -23.90 -7.17
CA TYR A 529 17.39 -25.05 -7.06
C TYR A 529 16.76 -26.40 -7.40
N ARG A 530 15.43 -26.53 -7.35
CA ARG A 530 14.74 -27.82 -7.56
C ARG A 530 13.83 -27.84 -8.79
N ARG A 531 13.45 -26.69 -9.31
CA ARG A 531 12.48 -26.59 -10.41
C ARG A 531 13.00 -25.83 -11.63
N SER A 532 14.16 -25.23 -11.56
CA SER A 532 14.79 -24.58 -12.72
C SER A 532 15.61 -25.58 -13.53
N ASP A 533 15.65 -25.36 -14.83
CA ASP A 533 16.51 -26.10 -15.75
C ASP A 533 17.94 -25.56 -15.66
N GLN A 534 18.93 -26.46 -15.53
CA GLN A 534 20.34 -26.06 -15.41
C GLN A 534 20.83 -25.26 -16.59
N ARG A 535 20.33 -25.49 -17.82
CA ARG A 535 20.66 -24.74 -19.03
C ARG A 535 20.21 -23.28 -18.96
N LEU A 536 19.27 -22.94 -18.06
CA LEU A 536 18.73 -21.61 -17.82
C LEU A 536 19.28 -20.94 -16.57
N MET A 537 20.16 -21.63 -15.84
CA MET A 537 20.79 -21.12 -14.64
C MET A 537 21.76 -19.97 -15.01
N THR A 538 21.54 -18.82 -14.42
CA THR A 538 22.39 -17.65 -14.57
C THR A 538 23.53 -17.63 -13.55
N SER A 539 24.37 -16.63 -13.57
CA SER A 539 25.61 -16.48 -12.81
C SER A 539 25.46 -16.60 -11.29
N LEU A 540 26.57 -16.87 -10.60
CA LEU A 540 26.72 -16.86 -9.13
C LEU A 540 26.24 -15.55 -8.49
N VAL A 541 26.36 -14.42 -9.21
CA VAL A 541 25.88 -13.11 -8.74
C VAL A 541 24.35 -13.11 -8.51
N TRP A 542 23.60 -13.78 -9.41
CA TRP A 542 22.16 -13.91 -9.24
C TRP A 542 21.80 -14.78 -8.02
N ASP A 543 22.52 -15.87 -7.83
CA ASP A 543 22.31 -16.76 -6.67
C ASP A 543 22.64 -16.05 -5.36
N LEU A 544 23.74 -15.29 -5.30
CA LEU A 544 24.08 -14.45 -4.14
C LEU A 544 22.97 -13.41 -3.88
N GLY A 545 22.52 -12.71 -4.92
CA GLY A 545 21.42 -11.74 -4.80
C GLY A 545 20.14 -12.37 -4.29
N LEU A 546 19.78 -13.57 -4.75
CA LEU A 546 18.61 -14.32 -4.28
C LEU A 546 18.73 -14.74 -2.81
N TRP A 547 19.93 -15.18 -2.37
CA TRP A 547 20.18 -15.51 -0.96
C TRP A 547 20.11 -14.28 -0.06
N VAL A 548 20.74 -13.17 -0.46
CA VAL A 548 20.67 -11.89 0.29
C VAL A 548 19.22 -11.40 0.35
N SER A 549 18.49 -11.46 -0.77
CA SER A 549 17.05 -11.17 -0.83
C SER A 549 16.27 -12.04 0.16
N SER A 550 16.46 -13.35 0.09
CA SER A 550 15.76 -14.29 0.96
C SER A 550 16.04 -14.03 2.43
N ALA A 551 17.31 -13.78 2.80
CA ALA A 551 17.69 -13.41 4.16
C ALA A 551 17.00 -12.12 4.61
N GLY A 552 16.95 -11.08 3.76
CA GLY A 552 16.24 -9.83 4.05
C GLY A 552 14.74 -10.03 4.25
N LEU A 553 14.10 -10.87 3.43
CA LEU A 553 12.68 -11.21 3.57
C LEU A 553 12.39 -12.00 4.86
N PHE A 554 13.28 -12.90 5.25
CA PHE A 554 13.20 -13.60 6.54
C PHE A 554 13.35 -12.65 7.73
N LEU A 555 14.34 -11.76 7.69
CA LEU A 555 14.57 -10.80 8.76
C LEU A 555 13.39 -9.84 8.91
N ALA A 556 12.90 -9.26 7.82
CA ALA A 556 11.80 -8.31 7.86
C ALA A 556 10.49 -8.97 8.31
N GLY A 557 10.14 -10.14 7.77
CA GLY A 557 8.94 -10.88 8.15
C GLY A 557 9.01 -11.43 9.57
N GLY A 558 10.17 -11.95 9.98
CA GLY A 558 10.41 -12.44 11.33
C GLY A 558 10.35 -11.32 12.36
N TRP A 559 10.92 -10.15 12.04
CA TRP A 559 10.85 -8.99 12.94
C TRP A 559 9.43 -8.45 13.04
N ALA A 560 8.70 -8.32 11.92
CA ALA A 560 7.29 -7.90 11.94
C ALA A 560 6.42 -8.82 12.80
N PHE A 561 6.66 -10.13 12.74
CA PHE A 561 5.99 -11.12 13.59
C PHE A 561 6.36 -10.96 15.07
N TRP A 562 7.65 -10.81 15.37
CA TRP A 562 8.17 -10.64 16.74
C TRP A 562 7.65 -9.35 17.39
N ASP A 563 7.68 -8.24 16.67
CA ASP A 563 7.18 -6.93 17.13
C ASP A 563 5.73 -7.02 17.63
N LYS A 564 4.88 -7.74 16.90
CA LYS A 564 3.47 -7.91 17.28
C LYS A 564 3.23 -8.87 18.45
N ILE A 565 4.08 -9.87 18.65
CA ILE A 565 3.96 -10.77 19.79
C ILE A 565 4.47 -10.11 21.08
N THR A 566 5.58 -9.35 20.97
CA THR A 566 6.27 -8.82 22.16
C THR A 566 5.63 -7.51 22.64
N PHE A 567 5.18 -6.67 21.70
CA PHE A 567 4.61 -5.36 21.99
C PHE A 567 3.10 -5.34 21.70
N ASN A 568 2.33 -6.29 22.27
CA ASN A 568 0.87 -6.29 22.16
C ASN A 568 0.28 -4.90 22.48
N TYR A 569 0.18 -4.04 21.45
CA TYR A 569 -0.48 -2.74 21.49
C TYR A 569 -1.91 -2.85 20.97
#